data_fd3c2aa0e7b5e823148dda479c379b5a
#
_entry.id   fd3c2aa0e7b5e823148dda479c379b5a
#
_cell.length_a   1.000
_cell.length_b   1.000
_cell.length_c   1.000
_cell.angle_alpha   90.00
_cell.angle_beta   90.00
_cell.angle_gamma   90.00
#
_symmetry.space_group_name_H-M   'P 1'
#
loop_
_entity.id
_entity.type
_entity.pdbx_description
1 polymer ?
#
loop_
_entity_poly.entity_id
_entity_poly.type
_entity_poly.pdbx_seq_one_letter_code
_entity_poly.pdbx_strand_id
1 'polypeptide(L)'
;MKVAITASDSFVAPYIVEMLGDAAVIIPDDALKDQLTIDALLTPCSALIHINSRPVESSFERNDRETKLEMMNAARPILDAVDRHGSIHLVIVGTLRVHPQWEPGEPFYGLDSTLAPRDTAAEGQLWMEENALDLSL
;
A
#
# COMPACT_ATOMS: atom_id res chain seq x y z
N MET A 1 6.42 15.72 -14.09
CA MET A 1 6.23 14.38 -13.53
C MET A 1 5.16 14.46 -12.45
N LYS A 2 4.14 13.63 -12.52
CA LYS A 2 3.11 13.52 -11.49
C LYS A 2 3.29 12.23 -10.71
N VAL A 3 2.92 12.25 -9.43
CA VAL A 3 3.01 11.11 -8.52
C VAL A 3 1.63 10.89 -7.90
N ALA A 4 1.05 9.74 -8.15
CA ALA A 4 -0.21 9.36 -7.52
C ALA A 4 0.02 8.90 -6.08
N ILE A 5 -0.93 9.12 -5.21
CA ILE A 5 -0.90 8.68 -3.81
C ILE A 5 -2.28 8.18 -3.39
N THR A 6 -2.32 7.01 -2.76
CA THR A 6 -3.54 6.46 -2.15
C THR A 6 -3.61 6.79 -0.66
N ALA A 7 -4.75 6.51 -0.04
CA ALA A 7 -4.98 6.67 1.40
C ALA A 7 -4.62 8.06 1.94
N SER A 8 -5.19 9.08 1.32
CA SER A 8 -4.97 10.49 1.68
C SER A 8 -5.37 10.86 3.12
N ASP A 9 -6.16 10.02 3.76
CA ASP A 9 -6.58 10.12 5.17
C ASP A 9 -5.60 9.45 6.15
N SER A 10 -4.55 8.78 5.66
CA SER A 10 -3.52 8.20 6.51
C SER A 10 -2.69 9.28 7.21
N PHE A 11 -2.07 8.91 8.34
CA PHE A 11 -1.19 9.80 9.08
C PHE A 11 -0.01 10.32 8.24
N VAL A 12 0.49 9.50 7.31
CA VAL A 12 1.72 9.79 6.52
C VAL A 12 1.39 10.60 5.26
N ALA A 13 0.24 10.37 4.63
CA ALA A 13 -0.10 10.93 3.33
C ALA A 13 -0.05 12.48 3.27
N PRO A 14 -0.54 13.24 4.28
CA PRO A 14 -0.48 14.70 4.24
C PRO A 14 0.93 15.25 4.09
N TYR A 15 1.91 14.64 4.75
CA TYR A 15 3.32 15.06 4.66
C TYR A 15 3.91 14.77 3.27
N ILE A 16 3.57 13.62 2.69
CA ILE A 16 4.02 13.26 1.33
C ILE A 16 3.37 14.20 0.30
N VAL A 17 2.09 14.49 0.43
CA VAL A 17 1.37 15.41 -0.45
C VAL A 17 1.96 16.82 -0.36
N GLU A 18 2.28 17.30 0.84
CA GLU A 18 2.94 18.59 1.04
C GLU A 18 4.31 18.64 0.36
N MET A 19 5.12 17.58 0.49
CA MET A 19 6.42 17.49 -0.17
C MET A 19 6.33 17.45 -1.69
N LEU A 20 5.32 16.79 -2.24
CA LEU A 20 5.10 16.68 -3.69
C LEU A 20 4.49 17.96 -4.29
N GLY A 21 3.76 18.73 -3.49
CA GLY A 21 3.09 19.96 -3.94
C GLY A 21 2.22 19.71 -5.18
N ASP A 22 2.42 20.51 -6.21
CA ASP A 22 1.67 20.41 -7.48
C ASP A 22 1.89 19.10 -8.26
N ALA A 23 2.89 18.31 -7.89
CA ALA A 23 3.12 17.01 -8.49
C ALA A 23 2.20 15.90 -7.95
N ALA A 24 1.54 16.13 -6.81
CA ALA A 24 0.66 15.14 -6.19
C ALA A 24 -0.65 14.95 -6.97
N VAL A 25 -1.05 13.69 -7.15
CA VAL A 25 -2.37 13.28 -7.64
C VAL A 25 -2.97 12.34 -6.61
N ILE A 26 -4.01 12.80 -5.92
CA ILE A 26 -4.66 12.00 -4.88
C ILE A 26 -5.64 11.04 -5.53
N ILE A 27 -5.53 9.75 -5.19
CA ILE A 27 -6.51 8.71 -5.53
C ILE A 27 -7.41 8.53 -4.30
N PRO A 28 -8.65 9.03 -4.33
CA PRO A 28 -9.57 8.87 -3.21
C PRO A 28 -10.06 7.41 -3.11
N ASP A 29 -10.45 6.99 -1.91
CA ASP A 29 -10.87 5.60 -1.64
C ASP A 29 -12.08 5.15 -2.48
N ASP A 30 -12.99 6.06 -2.81
CA ASP A 30 -14.14 5.77 -3.66
C ASP A 30 -13.75 5.48 -5.11
N ALA A 31 -12.65 6.06 -5.59
CA ALA A 31 -12.10 5.77 -6.92
C ALA A 31 -11.61 4.32 -7.05
N LEU A 32 -11.26 3.65 -5.94
CA LEU A 32 -10.83 2.25 -5.94
C LEU A 32 -11.92 1.27 -6.40
N LYS A 33 -13.17 1.73 -6.45
CA LYS A 33 -14.33 0.96 -6.91
C LYS A 33 -14.56 1.04 -8.42
N ASP A 34 -13.89 1.99 -9.10
CA ASP A 34 -14.04 2.24 -10.53
C ASP A 34 -12.70 2.27 -11.23
N GLN A 35 -12.45 1.22 -11.99
CA GLN A 35 -11.19 1.02 -12.71
C GLN A 35 -10.88 2.15 -13.71
N LEU A 36 -11.90 2.66 -14.40
CA LEU A 36 -11.71 3.73 -15.38
C LEU A 36 -11.27 5.04 -14.69
N THR A 37 -11.78 5.30 -13.50
CA THR A 37 -11.37 6.44 -12.70
C THR A 37 -9.92 6.31 -12.23
N ILE A 38 -9.49 5.13 -11.77
CA ILE A 38 -8.10 4.88 -11.41
C ILE A 38 -7.19 5.11 -12.62
N ASP A 39 -7.52 4.52 -13.76
CA ASP A 39 -6.71 4.63 -14.98
C ASP A 39 -6.58 6.09 -15.43
N ALA A 40 -7.66 6.86 -15.37
CA ALA A 40 -7.65 8.29 -15.70
C ALA A 40 -6.74 9.10 -14.75
N LEU A 41 -6.80 8.82 -13.44
CA LEU A 41 -5.94 9.46 -12.45
C LEU A 41 -4.46 9.09 -12.60
N LEU A 42 -4.18 7.87 -13.03
CA LEU A 42 -2.80 7.39 -13.24
C LEU A 42 -2.19 7.84 -14.57
N THR A 43 -3.00 8.17 -15.57
CA THR A 43 -2.52 8.57 -16.90
C THR A 43 -1.41 9.64 -16.88
N PRO A 44 -1.48 10.72 -16.09
CA PRO A 44 -0.42 11.72 -16.04
C PRO A 44 0.75 11.34 -15.12
N CYS A 45 0.69 10.20 -14.44
CA CYS A 45 1.61 9.83 -13.38
C CYS A 45 2.73 8.91 -13.90
N SER A 46 3.93 9.11 -13.39
CA SER A 46 5.08 8.23 -13.60
C SER A 46 5.39 7.35 -12.37
N ALA A 47 4.79 7.66 -11.23
CA ALA A 47 4.91 6.88 -10.02
C ALA A 47 3.59 6.86 -9.23
N LEU A 48 3.42 5.82 -8.44
CA LEU A 48 2.32 5.65 -7.49
C LEU A 48 2.88 5.25 -6.13
N ILE A 49 2.51 6.00 -5.10
CA ILE A 49 2.78 5.66 -3.70
C ILE A 49 1.50 5.07 -3.12
N HIS A 50 1.53 3.77 -2.86
CA HIS A 50 0.42 3.07 -2.23
C HIS A 50 0.64 2.95 -0.74
N ILE A 51 -0.28 3.53 0.03
CA ILE A 51 -0.31 3.45 1.49
C ILE A 51 -1.52 2.61 1.87
N ASN A 52 -1.26 1.53 2.58
CA ASN A 52 -2.32 0.69 3.11
C ASN A 52 -2.70 1.24 4.48
N SER A 53 -3.63 2.20 4.50
CA SER A 53 -4.09 2.80 5.75
C SER A 53 -5.34 2.11 6.27
N ARG A 54 -5.26 1.68 7.52
CA ARG A 54 -6.46 1.43 8.33
C ARG A 54 -6.33 2.13 9.67
N PRO A 55 -7.42 2.76 10.14
CA PRO A 55 -7.48 3.22 11.51
C PRO A 55 -7.30 2.01 12.44
N VAL A 56 -6.31 2.09 13.32
CA VAL A 56 -6.01 1.04 14.32
C VAL A 56 -7.24 0.72 15.19
N GLU A 57 -8.12 1.68 15.36
CA GLU A 57 -9.34 1.60 16.17
C GLU A 57 -10.39 0.62 15.62
N SER A 58 -10.43 0.39 14.31
CA SER A 58 -11.39 -0.54 13.71
C SER A 58 -10.97 -2.01 13.79
N SER A 59 -9.72 -2.30 14.15
CA SER A 59 -9.18 -3.65 14.15
C SER A 59 -9.56 -4.47 15.39
N PHE A 60 -10.00 -3.85 16.47
CA PHE A 60 -10.36 -4.55 17.71
C PHE A 60 -11.76 -5.18 17.68
N GLU A 61 -12.63 -4.75 16.77
CA GLU A 61 -14.03 -5.23 16.69
C GLU A 61 -14.32 -6.09 15.46
N ARG A 62 -13.34 -6.26 14.56
CA ARG A 62 -13.53 -6.99 13.30
C ARG A 62 -12.88 -8.36 13.33
N ASN A 63 -13.55 -9.33 12.69
CA ASN A 63 -13.01 -10.62 12.38
C ASN A 63 -11.71 -10.48 11.57
N ASP A 64 -10.64 -11.09 12.03
CA ASP A 64 -9.31 -11.06 11.41
C ASP A 64 -9.32 -11.40 9.91
N ARG A 65 -10.16 -12.34 9.51
CA ARG A 65 -10.33 -12.73 8.10
C ARG A 65 -10.87 -11.59 7.24
N GLU A 66 -11.82 -10.80 7.77
CA GLU A 66 -12.39 -9.65 7.06
C GLU A 66 -11.34 -8.56 6.85
N THR A 67 -10.51 -8.33 7.86
CA THR A 67 -9.41 -7.35 7.78
C THR A 67 -8.45 -7.67 6.63
N LYS A 68 -7.99 -8.92 6.53
CA LYS A 68 -7.11 -9.35 5.45
C LYS A 68 -7.77 -9.19 4.08
N LEU A 69 -9.02 -9.63 3.93
CA LEU A 69 -9.76 -9.52 2.68
C LEU A 69 -9.97 -8.08 2.24
N GLU A 70 -10.27 -7.17 3.17
CA GLU A 70 -10.43 -5.75 2.85
C GLU A 70 -9.11 -5.12 2.38
N MET A 71 -7.99 -5.46 3.01
CA MET A 71 -6.68 -5.00 2.55
C MET A 71 -6.35 -5.51 1.14
N MET A 72 -6.59 -6.79 0.88
CA MET A 72 -6.40 -7.37 -0.45
C MET A 72 -7.31 -6.72 -1.50
N ASN A 73 -8.58 -6.50 -1.16
CA ASN A 73 -9.56 -5.88 -2.06
C ASN A 73 -9.26 -4.40 -2.35
N ALA A 74 -8.67 -3.69 -1.40
CA ALA A 74 -8.21 -2.31 -1.61
C ALA A 74 -6.94 -2.25 -2.48
N ALA A 75 -6.04 -3.21 -2.34
CA ALA A 75 -4.78 -3.24 -3.09
C ALA A 75 -4.96 -3.73 -4.54
N ARG A 76 -5.84 -4.71 -4.81
CA ARG A 76 -6.03 -5.29 -6.14
C ARG A 76 -6.25 -4.28 -7.25
N PRO A 77 -7.21 -3.35 -7.15
CA PRO A 77 -7.45 -2.38 -8.21
C PRO A 77 -6.22 -1.54 -8.54
N ILE A 78 -5.39 -1.27 -7.54
CA ILE A 78 -4.14 -0.51 -7.69
C ILE A 78 -3.10 -1.36 -8.42
N LEU A 79 -2.88 -2.61 -8.00
CA LEU A 79 -1.94 -3.52 -8.65
C LEU A 79 -2.32 -3.78 -10.10
N ASP A 80 -3.60 -4.04 -10.36
CA ASP A 80 -4.14 -4.26 -11.72
C ASP A 80 -3.95 -3.01 -12.60
N ALA A 81 -4.10 -1.81 -12.04
CA ALA A 81 -3.88 -0.57 -12.78
C ALA A 81 -2.40 -0.35 -13.11
N VAL A 82 -1.51 -0.61 -12.16
CA VAL A 82 -0.05 -0.52 -12.38
C VAL A 82 0.39 -1.51 -13.46
N ASP A 83 -0.11 -2.74 -13.42
CA ASP A 83 0.18 -3.77 -14.42
C ASP A 83 -0.26 -3.32 -15.83
N ARG A 84 -1.48 -2.81 -15.97
CA ARG A 84 -1.99 -2.32 -17.27
C ARG A 84 -1.22 -1.13 -17.80
N HIS A 85 -0.82 -0.19 -16.94
CA HIS A 85 -0.03 0.96 -17.36
C HIS A 85 1.41 0.62 -17.75
N GLY A 86 2.00 -0.39 -17.12
CA GLY A 86 3.31 -0.96 -17.46
C GLY A 86 4.53 -0.02 -17.33
N SER A 87 4.30 1.26 -17.03
CA SER A 87 5.36 2.27 -16.94
C SER A 87 5.35 3.07 -15.63
N ILE A 88 4.45 2.73 -14.71
CA ILE A 88 4.33 3.38 -13.42
C ILE A 88 5.27 2.72 -12.42
N HIS A 89 6.12 3.54 -11.79
CA HIS A 89 6.95 3.08 -10.67
C HIS A 89 6.11 2.97 -9.40
N LEU A 90 5.91 1.74 -8.92
CA LEU A 90 5.13 1.48 -7.70
C LEU A 90 6.02 1.54 -6.46
N VAL A 91 5.60 2.36 -5.49
CA VAL A 91 6.19 2.42 -4.15
C VAL A 91 5.13 2.00 -3.15
N ILE A 92 5.41 0.97 -2.35
CA ILE A 92 4.51 0.51 -1.30
C ILE A 92 5.07 0.94 0.05
N VAL A 93 4.23 1.59 0.84
CA VAL A 93 4.55 1.89 2.24
C VAL A 93 4.22 0.66 3.08
N GLY A 94 5.27 -0.05 3.49
CA GLY A 94 5.18 -1.29 4.26
C GLY A 94 5.05 -1.07 5.76
N THR A 95 5.07 -2.17 6.49
CA THR A 95 5.07 -2.21 7.95
C THR A 95 6.09 -3.22 8.48
N LEU A 96 6.75 -2.90 9.58
CA LEU A 96 7.64 -3.84 10.27
C LEU A 96 6.92 -5.03 10.90
N ARG A 97 5.59 -5.01 10.96
CA ARG A 97 4.78 -6.10 11.51
C ARG A 97 4.81 -7.38 10.66
N VAL A 98 5.29 -7.31 9.43
CA VAL A 98 5.53 -8.49 8.57
C VAL A 98 6.72 -9.34 9.04
N HIS A 99 7.55 -8.81 9.94
CA HIS A 99 8.66 -9.52 10.58
C HIS A 99 8.27 -10.04 11.97
N PRO A 100 9.00 -11.03 12.52
CA PRO A 100 8.81 -11.45 13.90
C PRO A 100 9.06 -10.27 14.86
N GLN A 101 8.59 -10.42 16.09
CA GLN A 101 8.85 -9.39 17.10
C GLN A 101 10.36 -9.26 17.33
N TRP A 102 10.84 -8.01 17.26
CA TRP A 102 12.24 -7.72 17.53
C TRP A 102 12.52 -7.85 19.04
N GLU A 103 13.60 -8.53 19.39
CA GLU A 103 14.08 -8.68 20.74
C GLU A 103 15.35 -7.82 20.96
N PRO A 104 15.54 -7.22 22.15
CA PRO A 104 16.75 -6.45 22.46
C PRO A 104 18.02 -7.28 22.25
N GLY A 105 18.96 -6.74 21.47
CA GLY A 105 20.22 -7.42 21.13
C GLY A 105 20.24 -8.15 19.80
N GLU A 106 19.09 -8.29 19.14
CA GLU A 106 19.02 -8.79 17.76
C GLU A 106 19.43 -7.70 16.75
N PRO A 107 19.99 -8.09 15.58
CA PRO A 107 20.22 -7.14 14.50
C PRO A 107 18.91 -6.55 13.99
N PHE A 108 18.98 -5.32 13.48
CA PHE A 108 17.82 -4.70 12.83
C PHE A 108 17.42 -5.47 11.57
N TYR A 109 16.13 -5.37 11.20
CA TYR A 109 15.61 -5.97 9.98
C TYR A 109 16.31 -5.41 8.75
N GLY A 110 16.61 -6.29 7.81
CA GLY A 110 17.18 -5.99 6.51
C GLY A 110 16.44 -6.77 5.41
N LEU A 111 16.94 -6.67 4.18
CA LEU A 111 16.32 -7.32 3.01
C LEU A 111 16.22 -8.85 3.15
N ASP A 112 17.15 -9.47 3.87
CA ASP A 112 17.20 -10.92 4.07
C ASP A 112 16.56 -11.38 5.40
N SER A 113 15.88 -10.46 6.11
CA SER A 113 15.22 -10.80 7.37
C SER A 113 14.03 -11.73 7.15
N THR A 114 13.86 -12.68 8.07
CA THR A 114 12.73 -13.62 8.04
C THR A 114 11.39 -12.88 8.06
N LEU A 115 10.46 -13.29 7.22
CA LEU A 115 9.08 -12.83 7.21
C LEU A 115 8.22 -13.73 8.09
N ALA A 116 7.59 -13.16 9.09
CA ALA A 116 6.67 -13.83 10.00
C ALA A 116 5.62 -12.82 10.46
N PRO A 117 4.55 -12.59 9.67
CA PRO A 117 3.53 -11.59 9.97
C PRO A 117 2.90 -11.84 11.34
N ARG A 118 2.80 -10.78 12.15
CA ARG A 118 2.35 -10.87 13.55
C ARG A 118 0.84 -10.90 13.72
N ASP A 119 0.12 -10.50 12.69
CA ASP A 119 -1.33 -10.45 12.67
C ASP A 119 -1.88 -10.44 11.25
N THR A 120 -3.19 -10.51 11.14
CA THR A 120 -3.89 -10.61 9.86
C THR A 120 -3.72 -9.38 8.98
N ALA A 121 -3.54 -8.20 9.56
CA ALA A 121 -3.23 -6.99 8.80
C ALA A 121 -1.82 -7.08 8.19
N ALA A 122 -0.85 -7.58 8.94
CA ALA A 122 0.50 -7.85 8.45
C ALA A 122 0.52 -8.94 7.36
N GLU A 123 -0.33 -9.97 7.47
CA GLU A 123 -0.51 -10.96 6.39
C GLU A 123 -1.07 -10.33 5.11
N GLY A 124 -2.04 -9.42 5.23
CA GLY A 124 -2.58 -8.68 4.09
C GLY A 124 -1.53 -7.76 3.44
N GLN A 125 -0.71 -7.13 4.24
CA GLN A 125 0.42 -6.32 3.78
C GLN A 125 1.45 -7.17 3.02
N LEU A 126 1.85 -8.31 3.59
CA LEU A 126 2.79 -9.23 2.95
C LEU A 126 2.26 -9.74 1.61
N TRP A 127 0.98 -10.13 1.56
CA TRP A 127 0.34 -10.53 0.31
C TRP A 127 0.44 -9.44 -0.77
N MET A 128 0.20 -8.19 -0.41
CA MET A 128 0.30 -7.06 -1.33
C MET A 128 1.73 -6.86 -1.84
N GLU A 129 2.71 -6.93 -0.96
CA GLU A 129 4.12 -6.78 -1.31
C GLU A 129 4.59 -7.89 -2.25
N GLU A 130 4.21 -9.14 -1.99
CA GLU A 130 4.52 -10.30 -2.85
C GLU A 130 3.91 -10.12 -4.25
N ASN A 131 2.63 -9.75 -4.33
CA ASN A 131 1.98 -9.52 -5.63
C ASN A 131 2.54 -8.32 -6.38
N ALA A 132 3.01 -7.29 -5.69
CA ALA A 132 3.69 -6.16 -6.32
C ALA A 132 5.06 -6.53 -6.89
N LEU A 133 5.79 -7.42 -6.23
CA LEU A 133 7.06 -7.94 -6.76
C LEU A 133 6.85 -8.74 -8.04
N ASP A 134 5.76 -9.49 -8.16
CA ASP A 134 5.43 -10.25 -9.36
C ASP A 134 5.18 -9.34 -10.58
N LEU A 135 4.71 -8.11 -10.38
CA LEU A 135 4.53 -7.13 -11.46
C LEU A 135 5.87 -6.62 -12.03
N SER A 136 6.96 -6.76 -11.29
CA SER A 136 8.29 -6.27 -11.67
C SER A 136 9.08 -7.27 -12.54
N LEU A 137 8.55 -8.46 -12.71
CA LEU A 137 9.18 -9.55 -13.48
C LEU A 137 8.63 -9.61 -14.91
#